data_ab0ad9e782b26b9e40ce55ffd931740b
#
_entry.id   ab0ad9e782b26b9e40ce55ffd931740b
#
_cell.length_a   1.000
_cell.length_b   1.000
_cell.length_c   1.000
_cell.angle_alpha   90.00
_cell.angle_beta   90.00
_cell.angle_gamma   90.00
#
_symmetry.space_group_name_H-M   'P 1'
#
loop_
_entity.id
_entity.type
_entity.pdbx_description
1 polymer ?
#
loop_
_entity_poly.entity_id
_entity_poly.type
_entity_poly.pdbx_seq_one_letter_code
_entity_poly.pdbx_strand_id
1 'polypeptide(L)'
;WQLLHAPNVEEGVVDTIMHGGDTDTNAAICGALLGAVYGLDAIPVQWVTSILRCRPKIGTAGVYRPRPECFWPVDALELAERLV
;
A
#
# COMPACT_ATOMS: atom_id res chain seq x y z
N TRP A 1 -2.51 18.02 -2.54
CA TRP A 1 -3.41 18.46 -1.44
C TRP A 1 -3.14 17.70 -0.15
N GLN A 2 -3.24 16.36 -0.15
CA GLN A 2 -3.12 15.53 1.04
C GLN A 2 -1.78 15.71 1.78
N LEU A 3 -0.69 15.86 1.05
CA LEU A 3 0.64 16.08 1.64
C LEU A 3 0.68 17.27 2.61
N LEU A 4 -0.12 18.31 2.32
CA LEU A 4 -0.16 19.53 3.13
C LEU A 4 -1.29 19.54 4.17
N HIS A 5 -2.31 18.72 4.01
CA HIS A 5 -3.54 18.86 4.78
C HIS A 5 -3.97 17.59 5.53
N ALA A 6 -3.54 16.40 5.08
CA ALA A 6 -3.94 15.15 5.74
C ALA A 6 -3.32 15.06 7.15
N PRO A 7 -4.10 14.69 8.17
CA PRO A 7 -3.60 14.58 9.54
C PRO A 7 -2.76 13.31 9.74
N ASN A 8 -2.95 12.29 8.90
CA ASN A 8 -2.24 11.02 8.95
C ASN A 8 -2.32 10.28 7.60
N VAL A 9 -1.60 9.17 7.48
CA VAL A 9 -1.55 8.37 6.24
C VAL A 9 -2.92 7.80 5.90
N GLU A 10 -3.60 7.21 6.87
CA GLU A 10 -4.88 6.54 6.64
C GLU A 10 -5.93 7.51 6.08
N GLU A 11 -6.14 8.62 6.76
CA GLU A 11 -7.13 9.61 6.32
C GLU A 11 -6.79 10.22 4.96
N GLY A 12 -5.52 10.48 4.70
CA GLY A 12 -5.08 11.01 3.41
C GLY A 12 -5.32 10.04 2.25
N VAL A 13 -5.02 8.77 2.44
CA VAL A 13 -5.26 7.73 1.41
C VAL A 13 -6.76 7.49 1.21
N VAL A 14 -7.53 7.35 2.29
CA VAL A 14 -8.99 7.14 2.21
C VAL A 14 -9.68 8.32 1.53
N ASP A 15 -9.34 9.55 1.89
CA ASP A 15 -9.92 10.74 1.27
C ASP A 15 -9.60 10.81 -0.22
N THR A 16 -8.37 10.47 -0.61
CA THR A 16 -7.96 10.39 -2.02
C THR A 16 -8.83 9.39 -2.79
N ILE A 17 -9.08 8.21 -2.23
CA ILE A 17 -9.93 7.19 -2.84
C ILE A 17 -11.38 7.69 -2.96
N MET A 18 -11.90 8.34 -1.93
CA MET A 18 -13.27 8.84 -1.89
C MET A 18 -13.55 9.96 -2.90
N HIS A 19 -12.53 10.64 -3.38
CA HIS A 19 -12.66 11.62 -4.47
C HIS A 19 -12.97 10.98 -5.83
N GLY A 20 -12.77 9.68 -5.99
CA GLY A 20 -13.05 8.97 -7.24
C GLY A 20 -11.98 9.19 -8.32
N GLY A 21 -12.36 8.91 -9.57
CA GLY A 21 -11.43 8.98 -10.69
C GLY A 21 -10.49 7.76 -10.72
N ASP A 22 -9.23 7.96 -11.05
CA ASP A 22 -8.19 6.93 -11.05
C ASP A 22 -7.69 6.68 -9.62
N THR A 23 -8.52 6.02 -8.83
CA THR A 23 -8.35 5.89 -7.37
C THR A 23 -7.11 5.11 -6.98
N ASP A 24 -6.80 4.04 -7.68
CA ASP A 24 -5.64 3.18 -7.38
C ASP A 24 -4.32 3.90 -7.65
N THR A 25 -4.18 4.55 -8.79
CA THR A 25 -2.98 5.34 -9.11
C THR A 25 -2.81 6.52 -8.15
N ASN A 26 -3.88 7.29 -7.93
CA ASN A 26 -3.83 8.45 -7.04
C ASN A 26 -3.54 8.06 -5.59
N ALA A 27 -4.13 6.96 -5.12
CA ALA A 27 -3.87 6.46 -3.77
C ALA A 27 -2.44 5.93 -3.62
N ALA A 28 -1.88 5.30 -4.64
CA ALA A 28 -0.49 4.83 -4.62
C ALA A 28 0.49 6.00 -4.50
N ILE A 29 0.29 7.06 -5.28
CA ILE A 29 1.12 8.28 -5.22
C ILE A 29 0.97 8.96 -3.85
N CYS A 30 -0.26 9.16 -3.39
CA CYS A 30 -0.57 9.77 -2.10
C CYS A 30 0.06 8.97 -0.95
N GLY A 31 -0.11 7.65 -0.95
CA GLY A 31 0.43 6.76 0.07
C GLY A 31 1.96 6.79 0.13
N ALA A 32 2.62 6.83 -1.02
CA ALA A 32 4.08 6.94 -1.08
C ALA A 32 4.58 8.25 -0.45
N LEU A 33 3.96 9.37 -0.78
CA LEU A 33 4.32 10.68 -0.24
C LEU A 33 4.04 10.78 1.26
N LEU A 34 2.86 10.37 1.71
CA LEU A 34 2.50 10.39 3.13
C LEU A 34 3.32 9.40 3.94
N GLY A 35 3.62 8.24 3.38
CA GLY A 35 4.49 7.26 4.01
C GLY A 35 5.91 7.80 4.22
N ALA A 36 6.42 8.57 3.26
CA ALA A 36 7.73 9.22 3.39
C ALA A 36 7.75 10.29 4.50
N VAL A 37 6.63 10.99 4.71
CA VAL A 37 6.53 12.03 5.76
C VAL A 37 6.31 11.43 7.13
N TYR A 38 5.39 10.47 7.26
CA TYR A 38 4.95 9.93 8.55
C TYR A 38 5.65 8.65 8.96
N GLY A 39 6.28 7.94 8.05
CA GLY A 39 6.99 6.70 8.31
C GLY A 39 6.11 5.45 8.30
N LEU A 40 6.76 4.30 8.35
CA LEU A 40 6.11 2.98 8.32
C LEU A 40 5.11 2.78 9.47
N ASP A 41 5.46 3.23 10.67
CA ASP A 41 4.63 3.03 11.86
C ASP A 41 3.31 3.79 11.81
N ALA A 42 3.19 4.78 10.93
CA ALA A 42 1.95 5.53 10.72
C ALA A 42 0.98 4.84 9.76
N ILE A 43 1.41 3.78 9.08
CA ILE A 43 0.55 2.99 8.18
C ILE A 43 -0.26 2.01 9.04
N PRO A 44 -1.60 1.90 8.84
CA PRO A 44 -2.40 0.95 9.58
C PRO A 44 -1.83 -0.47 9.53
N VAL A 45 -1.68 -1.11 10.67
CA VAL A 45 -1.07 -2.45 10.79
C VAL A 45 -1.79 -3.46 9.90
N GLN A 46 -3.11 -3.39 9.79
CA GLN A 46 -3.88 -4.28 8.94
C GLN A 46 -3.52 -4.14 7.45
N TRP A 47 -3.18 -2.93 6.99
CA TRP A 47 -2.75 -2.71 5.61
C TRP A 47 -1.37 -3.32 5.35
N VAL A 48 -0.43 -3.06 6.26
CA VAL A 48 0.93 -3.62 6.19
C VAL A 48 0.86 -5.15 6.21
N THR A 49 0.10 -5.72 7.14
CA THR A 49 -0.07 -7.17 7.26
C THR A 49 -0.70 -7.78 6.01
N SER A 50 -1.74 -7.15 5.46
CA SER A 50 -2.41 -7.62 4.25
C SER A 50 -1.46 -7.68 3.06
N ILE A 51 -0.60 -6.68 2.90
CA ILE A 51 0.39 -6.64 1.81
C ILE A 51 1.47 -7.70 2.03
N LEU A 52 2.09 -7.75 3.20
CA LEU A 52 3.20 -8.67 3.48
C LEU A 52 2.79 -10.13 3.47
N ARG A 53 1.52 -10.43 3.75
CA ARG A 53 0.96 -11.78 3.71
C ARG A 53 0.29 -12.15 2.40
N CYS A 54 0.24 -11.23 1.43
CA CYS A 54 -0.39 -11.49 0.14
C CYS A 54 0.36 -12.58 -0.63
N ARG A 55 -0.36 -13.66 -0.92
CA ARG A 55 0.13 -14.83 -1.67
C ARG A 55 -0.90 -15.18 -2.74
N PRO A 56 -0.93 -14.46 -3.89
CA PRO A 56 -1.92 -14.70 -4.94
C PRO A 56 -1.60 -15.96 -5.73
N LYS A 57 -1.68 -17.09 -5.06
CA LYS A 57 -1.35 -18.42 -5.54
C LYS A 57 -2.59 -19.11 -6.10
N ILE A 58 -2.41 -19.89 -7.19
CA ILE A 58 -3.45 -20.75 -7.75
C ILE A 58 -4.02 -21.67 -6.66
N GLY A 59 -5.35 -21.80 -6.63
CA GLY A 59 -6.09 -22.66 -5.70
C GLY A 59 -6.34 -22.06 -4.32
N THR A 60 -5.82 -20.87 -4.05
CA THR A 60 -6.10 -20.16 -2.79
C THR A 60 -7.47 -19.49 -2.86
N ALA A 61 -8.28 -19.64 -1.81
CA ALA A 61 -9.59 -19.02 -1.72
C ALA A 61 -9.49 -17.49 -1.87
N GLY A 62 -10.39 -16.90 -2.66
CA GLY A 62 -10.42 -15.47 -2.93
C GLY A 62 -9.41 -14.96 -3.97
N VAL A 63 -8.56 -15.84 -4.50
CA VAL A 63 -7.60 -15.47 -5.55
C VAL A 63 -8.21 -15.72 -6.92
N TYR A 64 -8.65 -14.64 -7.58
CA TYR A 64 -9.24 -14.71 -8.93
C TYR A 64 -8.20 -14.52 -10.04
N ARG A 65 -7.10 -13.84 -9.74
CA ARG A 65 -6.02 -13.58 -10.68
C ARG A 65 -4.68 -13.94 -10.05
N PRO A 66 -4.29 -15.22 -10.09
CA PRO A 66 -3.00 -15.66 -9.54
C PRO A 66 -1.83 -14.90 -10.17
N ARG A 67 -0.76 -14.74 -9.39
CA ARG A 67 0.49 -14.12 -9.85
C ARG A 67 1.66 -15.04 -9.57
N PRO A 68 2.68 -15.05 -10.45
CA PRO A 68 3.95 -15.69 -10.16
C PRO A 68 4.56 -15.17 -8.87
N GLU A 69 5.28 -16.04 -8.15
CA GLU A 69 5.89 -15.70 -6.86
C GLU A 69 6.81 -14.48 -6.91
N CYS A 70 7.49 -14.27 -8.03
CA CYS A 70 8.37 -13.10 -8.22
C CYS A 70 7.64 -11.75 -8.12
N PHE A 71 6.31 -11.73 -8.22
CA PHE A 71 5.49 -10.52 -8.07
C PHE A 71 4.81 -10.42 -6.70
N TRP A 72 5.06 -11.35 -5.79
CA TRP A 72 4.48 -11.29 -4.46
C TRP A 72 5.20 -10.23 -3.61
N PRO A 73 4.48 -9.43 -2.81
CA PRO A 73 5.08 -8.34 -2.03
C PRO A 73 5.69 -8.80 -0.70
N VAL A 74 6.07 -10.06 -0.59
CA VAL A 74 6.52 -10.69 0.65
C VAL A 74 7.83 -10.12 1.20
N ASP A 75 8.67 -9.59 0.32
CA ASP A 75 9.99 -9.04 0.61
C ASP A 75 10.04 -7.51 0.47
N ALA A 76 8.87 -6.85 0.45
CA ALA A 76 8.78 -5.42 0.21
C ALA A 76 9.63 -4.58 1.18
N LEU A 77 9.63 -4.92 2.47
CA LEU A 77 10.41 -4.20 3.46
C LEU A 77 11.91 -4.43 3.30
N GLU A 78 12.33 -5.65 3.00
CA GLU A 78 13.74 -5.96 2.70
C GLU A 78 14.23 -5.20 1.49
N LEU A 79 13.43 -5.17 0.43
CA LEU A 79 13.77 -4.40 -0.78
C LEU A 79 13.87 -2.91 -0.47
N ALA A 80 12.97 -2.36 0.32
CA ALA A 80 13.00 -0.97 0.73
C ALA A 80 14.30 -0.63 1.50
N GLU A 81 14.70 -1.48 2.43
CA GLU A 81 15.96 -1.34 3.16
C GLU A 81 17.18 -1.34 2.24
N ARG A 82 17.18 -2.19 1.22
CA ARG A 82 18.30 -2.31 0.28
C ARG A 82 18.42 -1.14 -0.69
N LEU A 83 17.38 -0.32 -0.82
CA LEU A 83 17.38 0.89 -1.64
C LEU A 83 17.92 2.14 -0.93
N VAL A 84 18.10 2.05 0.36
CA VAL A 84 18.56 3.20 1.18
C VAL A 84 20.11 3.28 1.28
#